data_6231412e7e3b4666cdd459f17407d18e
#
_entry.id   6231412e7e3b4666cdd459f17407d18e
#
_cell.length_a   1.000
_cell.length_b   1.000
_cell.length_c   1.000
_cell.angle_alpha   90.00
_cell.angle_beta   90.00
_cell.angle_gamma   90.00
#
_symmetry.space_group_name_H-M   'P 1'
#
loop_
_entity.id
_entity.type
_entity.pdbx_description
1 polymer ?
#
loop_
_entity_poly.entity_id
_entity_poly.type
_entity_poly.pdbx_seq_one_letter_code
_entity_poly.pdbx_strand_id
1 'polypeptide(L)'
;QVPLFMIVSAFLLAPMKEEQSMWQFYRQRCLRILPPFFIFMLLYSILPMLWGQIDGETSMKDLSRIFLNFPTLAGHLWFMYPLISLYLFIPIISPWLRKATAKEERFFIGLFVLSTCMPYLNRWCGEVWGQCFWNEYHMLWYFSGYLGYLVLAHYIRVHLTWNRSKRFTIGTILMVIGAVWTIYSFYVQAIPGELHSTPVIEIGWAFCTINCVLLTTGTFLMFTCIKRPQAPKLVTETSKLSYGMYLMHIFWLGLWVTVFKDTLALPTVAAIPVSYTHLRAHETDQYL
;
A
#
# COMPACT_ATOMS: atom_id res chain seq x y z
N GLN A 1 5.68 1.46 2.66
CA GLN A 1 4.69 2.16 1.82
C GLN A 1 3.96 1.17 0.92
N VAL A 2 2.63 1.14 1.00
CA VAL A 2 1.74 0.22 0.26
C VAL A 2 1.96 0.25 -1.26
N PRO A 3 2.05 1.42 -1.93
CA PRO A 3 2.25 1.47 -3.38
C PRO A 3 3.54 0.80 -3.85
N LEU A 4 4.60 0.81 -3.02
CA LEU A 4 5.86 0.14 -3.36
C LEU A 4 5.70 -1.38 -3.42
N PHE A 5 4.91 -1.96 -2.51
CA PHE A 5 4.56 -3.39 -2.58
C PHE A 5 3.72 -3.71 -3.81
N MET A 6 2.78 -2.83 -4.17
CA MET A 6 1.95 -3.00 -5.37
C MET A 6 2.78 -2.99 -6.65
N ILE A 7 3.65 -1.98 -6.83
CA ILE A 7 4.49 -1.87 -8.04
C ILE A 7 5.50 -3.03 -8.13
N VAL A 8 6.10 -3.46 -7.01
CA VAL A 8 7.02 -4.61 -6.98
C VAL A 8 6.27 -5.90 -7.31
N SER A 9 5.10 -6.13 -6.71
CA SER A 9 4.28 -7.31 -6.99
C SER A 9 3.88 -7.36 -8.46
N ALA A 10 3.44 -6.25 -9.03
CA ALA A 10 3.11 -6.13 -10.43
C ALA A 10 4.34 -6.37 -11.33
N PHE A 11 5.48 -5.79 -11.02
CA PHE A 11 6.73 -5.97 -11.76
C PHE A 11 7.18 -7.44 -11.85
N LEU A 12 6.97 -8.20 -10.78
CA LEU A 12 7.37 -9.59 -10.71
C LEU A 12 6.35 -10.55 -11.34
N LEU A 13 5.07 -10.19 -11.34
CA LEU A 13 3.97 -11.10 -11.65
C LEU A 13 3.22 -10.78 -12.94
N ALA A 14 3.23 -9.54 -13.40
CA ALA A 14 2.52 -9.11 -14.60
C ALA A 14 3.48 -8.92 -15.80
N PRO A 15 3.13 -9.42 -16.98
CA PRO A 15 2.02 -10.33 -17.26
C PRO A 15 2.30 -11.74 -16.70
N MET A 16 1.25 -12.51 -16.47
CA MET A 16 1.40 -13.93 -16.11
C MET A 16 2.11 -14.69 -17.24
N LYS A 17 2.75 -15.81 -16.92
CA LYS A 17 3.44 -16.64 -17.91
C LYS A 17 2.46 -17.20 -18.95
N GLU A 18 2.86 -17.30 -20.22
CA GLU A 18 1.98 -17.76 -21.30
C GLU A 18 1.50 -19.20 -21.11
N GLU A 19 2.39 -20.06 -20.63
CA GLU A 19 2.12 -21.47 -20.38
C GLU A 19 1.25 -21.72 -19.13
N GLN A 20 1.03 -20.69 -18.30
CA GLN A 20 0.29 -20.79 -17.06
C GLN A 20 -1.19 -20.48 -17.28
N SER A 21 -2.09 -21.41 -16.90
CA SER A 21 -3.52 -21.11 -16.89
C SER A 21 -3.90 -20.14 -15.77
N MET A 22 -4.99 -19.38 -15.94
CA MET A 22 -5.53 -18.50 -14.90
C MET A 22 -5.76 -19.25 -13.59
N TRP A 23 -6.31 -20.47 -13.67
CA TRP A 23 -6.57 -21.28 -12.49
C TRP A 23 -5.28 -21.68 -11.75
N GLN A 24 -4.24 -22.06 -12.46
CA GLN A 24 -2.92 -22.37 -11.87
C GLN A 24 -2.32 -21.12 -11.19
N PHE A 25 -2.45 -19.95 -11.82
CA PHE A 25 -2.00 -18.68 -11.22
C PHE A 25 -2.73 -18.39 -9.92
N TYR A 26 -4.07 -18.44 -9.92
CA TYR A 26 -4.88 -18.19 -8.72
C TYR A 26 -4.58 -19.19 -7.62
N ARG A 27 -4.58 -20.49 -7.92
CA ARG A 27 -4.29 -21.54 -6.94
C ARG A 27 -2.95 -21.32 -6.24
N GLN A 28 -1.89 -21.03 -7.00
CA GLN A 28 -0.56 -20.79 -6.43
C GLN A 28 -0.52 -19.57 -5.51
N ARG A 29 -1.25 -18.49 -5.83
CA ARG A 29 -1.30 -17.28 -5.02
C ARG A 29 -2.21 -17.42 -3.81
N CYS A 30 -3.40 -17.96 -4.02
CA CYS A 30 -4.35 -18.20 -2.92
C CYS A 30 -3.77 -19.15 -1.88
N LEU A 31 -3.21 -20.29 -2.27
CA LEU A 31 -2.63 -21.24 -1.31
C LEU A 31 -1.43 -20.65 -0.52
N ARG A 32 -0.73 -19.70 -1.09
CA ARG A 32 0.40 -19.05 -0.40
C ARG A 32 -0.04 -17.96 0.56
N ILE A 33 -1.12 -17.23 0.26
CA ILE A 33 -1.49 -16.00 0.95
C ILE A 33 -2.67 -16.22 1.89
N LEU A 34 -3.74 -16.87 1.45
CA LEU A 34 -4.97 -16.96 2.20
C LEU A 34 -4.85 -17.78 3.50
N PRO A 35 -4.18 -18.97 3.54
CA PRO A 35 -4.12 -19.72 4.76
C PRO A 35 -3.47 -18.97 5.93
N PRO A 36 -2.25 -18.38 5.80
CA PRO A 36 -1.67 -17.59 6.86
C PRO A 36 -2.52 -16.36 7.20
N PHE A 37 -3.11 -15.69 6.19
CA PHE A 37 -3.99 -14.56 6.40
C PHE A 37 -5.17 -14.90 7.32
N PHE A 38 -5.91 -15.96 7.02
CA PHE A 38 -7.04 -16.40 7.86
C PHE A 38 -6.62 -16.88 9.24
N ILE A 39 -5.46 -17.54 9.37
CA ILE A 39 -4.92 -17.91 10.69
C ILE A 39 -4.70 -16.65 11.54
N PHE A 40 -4.07 -15.60 10.97
CA PHE A 40 -3.85 -14.37 11.71
C PHE A 40 -5.15 -13.60 11.98
N MET A 41 -6.12 -13.62 11.07
CA MET A 41 -7.44 -13.05 11.34
C MET A 41 -8.11 -13.73 12.54
N LEU A 42 -8.05 -15.06 12.64
CA LEU A 42 -8.53 -15.81 13.82
C LEU A 42 -7.78 -15.41 15.10
N LEU A 43 -6.45 -15.32 15.03
CA LEU A 43 -5.63 -14.92 16.18
C LEU A 43 -5.98 -13.51 16.65
N TYR A 44 -6.14 -12.54 15.72
CA TYR A 44 -6.53 -11.16 16.06
C TYR A 44 -7.97 -11.03 16.56
N SER A 45 -8.87 -11.96 16.22
CA SER A 45 -10.23 -11.98 16.74
C SER A 45 -10.27 -12.55 18.17
N ILE A 46 -9.39 -13.50 18.54
CA ILE A 46 -9.48 -14.25 19.80
C ILE A 46 -8.49 -13.75 20.86
N LEU A 47 -7.20 -13.56 20.50
CA LEU A 47 -6.17 -13.23 21.49
C LEU A 47 -6.40 -11.91 22.23
N PRO A 48 -6.86 -10.82 21.58
CA PRO A 48 -7.15 -9.59 22.29
C PRO A 48 -8.23 -9.74 23.37
N MET A 49 -9.21 -10.62 23.16
CA MET A 49 -10.21 -10.95 24.20
C MET A 49 -9.57 -11.64 25.39
N LEU A 50 -8.66 -12.58 25.15
CA LEU A 50 -7.96 -13.28 26.23
C LEU A 50 -7.06 -12.36 27.07
N TRP A 51 -6.60 -11.27 26.46
CA TRP A 51 -5.78 -10.24 27.13
C TRP A 51 -6.61 -9.08 27.68
N GLY A 52 -7.94 -9.14 27.58
CA GLY A 52 -8.84 -8.10 28.08
C GLY A 52 -8.83 -6.79 27.30
N GLN A 53 -8.35 -6.82 26.05
CA GLN A 53 -8.31 -5.62 25.16
C GLN A 53 -9.65 -5.38 24.46
N ILE A 54 -10.42 -6.44 24.21
CA ILE A 54 -11.78 -6.39 23.67
C ILE A 54 -12.69 -7.30 24.52
N ASP A 55 -13.99 -7.03 24.48
CA ASP A 55 -14.99 -7.87 25.11
C ASP A 55 -15.36 -9.10 24.25
N GLY A 56 -16.09 -10.02 24.85
CA GLY A 56 -16.52 -11.25 24.18
C GLY A 56 -17.50 -10.99 23.02
N GLU A 57 -18.30 -9.93 23.11
CA GLU A 57 -19.24 -9.54 22.05
C GLU A 57 -18.49 -9.08 20.80
N THR A 58 -17.50 -8.19 20.95
CA THR A 58 -16.63 -7.74 19.87
C THR A 58 -15.87 -8.90 19.25
N SER A 59 -15.31 -9.82 20.06
CA SER A 59 -14.63 -11.01 19.55
C SER A 59 -15.55 -11.89 18.70
N MET A 60 -16.77 -12.13 19.14
CA MET A 60 -17.77 -12.91 18.40
C MET A 60 -18.21 -12.19 17.11
N LYS A 61 -18.35 -10.87 17.15
CA LYS A 61 -18.61 -10.05 15.96
C LYS A 61 -17.49 -10.18 14.93
N ASP A 62 -16.23 -10.07 15.37
CA ASP A 62 -15.06 -10.21 14.49
C ASP A 62 -14.99 -11.62 13.88
N LEU A 63 -15.23 -12.67 14.67
CA LEU A 63 -15.29 -14.05 14.18
C LEU A 63 -16.41 -14.27 13.16
N SER A 64 -17.59 -13.72 13.40
CA SER A 64 -18.73 -13.84 12.48
C SER A 64 -18.47 -13.17 11.12
N ARG A 65 -17.58 -12.17 11.09
CA ARG A 65 -17.24 -11.39 9.90
C ARG A 65 -15.90 -11.77 9.26
N ILE A 66 -15.24 -12.80 9.71
CA ILE A 66 -13.85 -13.16 9.33
C ILE A 66 -13.65 -13.32 7.81
N PHE A 67 -14.70 -13.70 7.07
CA PHE A 67 -14.64 -13.79 5.61
C PHE A 67 -15.04 -12.48 4.91
N LEU A 68 -15.54 -11.49 5.63
CA LEU A 68 -16.07 -10.24 5.09
C LEU A 68 -15.14 -9.06 5.37
N ASN A 69 -14.54 -9.03 6.56
CA ASN A 69 -13.70 -7.91 6.99
C ASN A 69 -12.62 -8.36 7.97
N PHE A 70 -11.62 -7.52 8.18
CA PHE A 70 -10.56 -7.73 9.17
C PHE A 70 -11.08 -7.44 10.59
N PRO A 71 -10.50 -8.10 11.64
CA PRO A 71 -10.86 -7.86 13.04
C PRO A 71 -10.62 -6.43 13.49
N THR A 72 -11.38 -5.97 14.47
CA THR A 72 -11.39 -4.59 15.00
C THR A 72 -9.98 -4.07 15.33
N LEU A 73 -9.12 -4.85 16.01
CA LEU A 73 -7.75 -4.44 16.34
C LEU A 73 -6.71 -4.75 15.23
N ALA A 74 -7.13 -5.27 14.10
CA ALA A 74 -6.24 -5.66 13.01
C ALA A 74 -6.35 -4.76 11.76
N GLY A 75 -6.57 -3.46 11.96
CA GLY A 75 -6.74 -2.49 10.88
C GLY A 75 -5.63 -2.53 9.83
N HIS A 76 -4.39 -2.88 10.21
CA HIS A 76 -3.27 -3.04 9.27
C HIS A 76 -3.51 -4.11 8.19
N LEU A 77 -4.40 -5.06 8.43
CA LEU A 77 -4.74 -6.12 7.46
C LEU A 77 -5.54 -5.63 6.25
N TRP A 78 -6.05 -4.40 6.26
CA TRP A 78 -6.77 -3.79 5.14
C TRP A 78 -6.00 -3.92 3.81
N PHE A 79 -4.66 -3.84 3.85
CA PHE A 79 -3.81 -3.92 2.65
C PHE A 79 -3.91 -5.26 1.91
N MET A 80 -4.29 -6.32 2.59
CA MET A 80 -4.45 -7.63 1.96
C MET A 80 -5.55 -7.64 0.88
N TYR A 81 -6.62 -6.88 1.08
CA TYR A 81 -7.74 -6.82 0.14
C TYR A 81 -7.36 -6.22 -1.21
N PRO A 82 -6.75 -5.01 -1.30
CA PRO A 82 -6.25 -4.51 -2.57
C PRO A 82 -5.12 -5.36 -3.18
N LEU A 83 -4.30 -6.03 -2.38
CA LEU A 83 -3.29 -6.97 -2.90
C LEU A 83 -3.94 -8.20 -3.53
N ILE A 84 -4.95 -8.79 -2.91
CA ILE A 84 -5.73 -9.90 -3.47
C ILE A 84 -6.43 -9.43 -4.76
N SER A 85 -7.07 -8.26 -4.74
CA SER A 85 -7.69 -7.66 -5.92
C SER A 85 -6.70 -7.51 -7.09
N LEU A 86 -5.48 -7.03 -6.82
CA LEU A 86 -4.42 -6.95 -7.82
C LEU A 86 -4.10 -8.34 -8.42
N TYR A 87 -3.99 -9.37 -7.58
CA TYR A 87 -3.71 -10.72 -8.05
C TYR A 87 -4.84 -11.33 -8.87
N LEU A 88 -6.09 -11.01 -8.51
CA LEU A 88 -7.25 -11.41 -9.33
C LEU A 88 -7.25 -10.72 -10.69
N PHE A 89 -6.76 -9.49 -10.76
CA PHE A 89 -6.75 -8.70 -11.99
C PHE A 89 -5.59 -9.02 -12.93
N ILE A 90 -4.42 -9.46 -12.43
CA ILE A 90 -3.23 -9.75 -13.24
C ILE A 90 -3.53 -10.69 -14.43
N PRO A 91 -4.19 -11.85 -14.28
CA PRO A 91 -4.50 -12.70 -15.42
C PRO A 91 -5.40 -12.06 -16.46
N ILE A 92 -6.34 -11.21 -16.00
CA ILE A 92 -7.30 -10.52 -16.89
C ILE A 92 -6.60 -9.49 -17.78
N ILE A 93 -5.66 -8.71 -17.22
CA ILE A 93 -4.94 -7.67 -17.97
C ILE A 93 -3.74 -8.24 -18.76
N SER A 94 -3.25 -9.43 -18.43
CA SER A 94 -2.05 -10.01 -19.03
C SER A 94 -2.09 -10.12 -20.55
N PRO A 95 -3.21 -10.48 -21.21
CA PRO A 95 -3.29 -10.50 -22.67
C PRO A 95 -3.07 -9.14 -23.32
N TRP A 96 -3.59 -8.07 -22.69
CA TRP A 96 -3.36 -6.70 -23.16
C TRP A 96 -1.90 -6.28 -22.96
N LEU A 97 -1.32 -6.51 -21.78
CA LEU A 97 0.07 -6.15 -21.50
C LEU A 97 1.08 -6.82 -22.46
N ARG A 98 0.81 -8.05 -22.90
CA ARG A 98 1.68 -8.74 -23.86
C ARG A 98 1.67 -8.14 -25.26
N LYS A 99 0.56 -7.49 -25.64
CA LYS A 99 0.36 -6.90 -26.96
C LYS A 99 0.51 -5.38 -26.99
N ALA A 100 0.43 -4.76 -25.82
CA ALA A 100 0.46 -3.30 -25.69
C ALA A 100 1.78 -2.71 -26.17
N THR A 101 1.67 -1.71 -26.99
CA THR A 101 2.83 -0.92 -27.43
C THR A 101 3.26 0.08 -26.37
N ALA A 102 4.51 0.51 -26.45
CA ALA A 102 5.02 1.56 -25.55
C ALA A 102 4.21 2.87 -25.64
N LYS A 103 3.52 3.13 -26.76
CA LYS A 103 2.65 4.33 -26.91
C LYS A 103 1.35 4.17 -26.12
N GLU A 104 0.72 3.00 -26.20
CA GLU A 104 -0.52 2.71 -25.48
C GLU A 104 -0.31 2.72 -23.96
N GLU A 105 0.77 2.09 -23.49
CA GLU A 105 1.08 2.12 -22.06
C GLU A 105 1.43 3.53 -21.57
N ARG A 106 2.18 4.33 -22.34
CA ARG A 106 2.45 5.73 -21.99
C ARG A 106 1.18 6.58 -21.95
N PHE A 107 0.25 6.34 -22.87
CA PHE A 107 -1.05 7.01 -22.84
C PHE A 107 -1.82 6.66 -21.56
N PHE A 108 -1.91 5.37 -21.23
CA PHE A 108 -2.53 4.92 -19.99
C PHE A 108 -1.87 5.54 -18.75
N ILE A 109 -0.52 5.49 -18.68
CA ILE A 109 0.25 6.07 -17.58
C ILE A 109 0.04 7.58 -17.47
N GLY A 110 -0.07 8.29 -18.59
CA GLY A 110 -0.37 9.73 -18.62
C GLY A 110 -1.73 10.03 -17.98
N LEU A 111 -2.77 9.27 -18.33
CA LEU A 111 -4.10 9.39 -17.73
C LEU A 111 -4.10 8.97 -16.25
N PHE A 112 -3.33 7.94 -15.87
CA PHE A 112 -3.13 7.57 -14.48
C PHE A 112 -2.49 8.71 -13.68
N VAL A 113 -1.38 9.28 -14.16
CA VAL A 113 -0.72 10.42 -13.49
C VAL A 113 -1.69 11.59 -13.36
N LEU A 114 -2.47 11.90 -14.40
CA LEU A 114 -3.48 12.94 -14.35
C LEU A 114 -4.57 12.63 -13.31
N SER A 115 -5.04 11.38 -13.23
CA SER A 115 -6.01 10.97 -12.20
C SER A 115 -5.50 11.18 -10.79
N THR A 116 -4.20 10.96 -10.54
CA THR A 116 -3.60 11.14 -9.22
C THR A 116 -3.45 12.62 -8.81
N CYS A 117 -3.62 13.56 -9.74
CA CYS A 117 -3.71 14.98 -9.44
C CYS A 117 -5.12 15.42 -8.97
N MET A 118 -6.17 14.63 -9.26
CA MET A 118 -7.56 15.00 -8.97
C MET A 118 -7.81 15.35 -7.50
N PRO A 119 -7.30 14.60 -6.49
CA PRO A 119 -7.53 14.97 -5.09
C PRO A 119 -7.04 16.38 -4.75
N TYR A 120 -5.90 16.80 -5.31
CA TYR A 120 -5.38 18.16 -5.12
C TYR A 120 -6.14 19.20 -5.94
N LEU A 121 -6.53 18.88 -7.18
CA LEU A 121 -7.34 19.76 -8.02
C LEU A 121 -8.71 20.03 -7.40
N ASN A 122 -9.36 19.00 -6.85
CA ASN A 122 -10.62 19.14 -6.13
C ASN A 122 -10.50 20.12 -4.95
N ARG A 123 -9.37 20.06 -4.24
CA ARG A 123 -9.13 20.95 -3.11
C ARG A 123 -8.92 22.40 -3.52
N TRP A 124 -8.26 22.66 -4.66
CA TRP A 124 -7.90 24.01 -5.10
C TRP A 124 -8.95 24.65 -6.02
N CYS A 125 -9.60 23.86 -6.85
CA CYS A 125 -10.52 24.34 -7.88
C CYS A 125 -11.98 24.02 -7.60
N GLY A 126 -12.28 23.22 -6.55
CA GLY A 126 -13.63 22.73 -6.29
C GLY A 126 -14.06 21.64 -7.26
N GLU A 127 -15.32 21.62 -7.62
CA GLU A 127 -15.88 20.57 -8.49
C GLU A 127 -15.33 20.67 -9.93
N VAL A 128 -14.63 19.60 -10.37
CA VAL A 128 -14.03 19.50 -11.70
C VAL A 128 -14.46 18.22 -12.38
N TRP A 129 -14.74 18.26 -13.68
CA TRP A 129 -14.99 17.10 -14.54
C TRP A 129 -15.95 16.06 -13.99
N GLY A 130 -17.09 16.51 -13.45
CA GLY A 130 -18.17 15.63 -12.99
C GLY A 130 -17.88 14.96 -11.64
N GLN A 131 -17.34 15.70 -10.71
CA GLN A 131 -17.17 15.23 -9.32
C GLN A 131 -18.52 14.81 -8.73
N CYS A 132 -18.50 13.70 -7.99
CA CYS A 132 -19.62 13.23 -7.20
C CYS A 132 -19.10 12.51 -5.94
N PHE A 133 -19.96 12.36 -4.91
CA PHE A 133 -19.58 11.86 -3.59
C PHE A 133 -18.99 10.44 -3.60
N TRP A 134 -19.26 9.63 -4.63
CA TRP A 134 -18.79 8.25 -4.77
C TRP A 134 -17.59 8.10 -5.71
N ASN A 135 -17.15 9.17 -6.39
CA ASN A 135 -16.08 9.11 -7.38
C ASN A 135 -15.13 10.31 -7.26
N GLU A 136 -14.01 10.11 -6.55
CA GLU A 136 -12.97 11.10 -6.33
C GLU A 136 -12.09 11.36 -7.58
N TYR A 137 -12.14 10.47 -8.58
CA TYR A 137 -11.30 10.55 -9.80
C TYR A 137 -12.08 11.02 -11.02
N HIS A 138 -13.33 11.36 -10.87
CA HIS A 138 -14.22 11.94 -11.88
C HIS A 138 -14.23 11.11 -13.18
N MET A 139 -14.10 11.76 -14.34
CA MET A 139 -14.05 11.06 -15.62
C MET A 139 -12.83 10.14 -15.79
N LEU A 140 -11.82 10.24 -14.92
CA LEU A 140 -10.59 9.42 -14.97
C LEU A 140 -10.68 8.17 -14.07
N TRP A 141 -11.85 7.82 -13.56
CA TRP A 141 -12.08 6.69 -12.67
C TRP A 141 -11.38 5.39 -13.09
N TYR A 142 -11.51 5.00 -14.35
CA TYR A 142 -10.93 3.76 -14.87
C TYR A 142 -9.41 3.77 -15.00
N PHE A 143 -8.77 4.91 -14.89
CA PHE A 143 -7.32 5.07 -14.92
C PHE A 143 -6.71 5.28 -13.54
N SER A 144 -7.54 5.28 -12.49
CA SER A 144 -7.13 5.52 -11.12
C SER A 144 -6.75 4.24 -10.37
N GLY A 145 -6.28 4.40 -9.15
CA GLY A 145 -6.03 3.30 -8.24
C GLY A 145 -4.75 2.51 -8.54
N TYR A 146 -4.67 1.31 -7.98
CA TYR A 146 -3.45 0.48 -8.05
C TYR A 146 -3.18 -0.11 -9.44
N LEU A 147 -4.16 -0.11 -10.34
CA LEU A 147 -3.97 -0.52 -11.72
C LEU A 147 -2.91 0.31 -12.44
N GLY A 148 -2.86 1.61 -12.16
CA GLY A 148 -1.84 2.49 -12.71
C GLY A 148 -0.42 2.08 -12.34
N TYR A 149 -0.21 1.65 -11.10
CA TYR A 149 1.09 1.10 -10.68
C TYR A 149 1.45 -0.20 -11.39
N LEU A 150 0.46 -1.03 -11.72
CA LEU A 150 0.69 -2.27 -12.47
C LEU A 150 1.18 -1.97 -13.89
N VAL A 151 0.50 -1.10 -14.62
CA VAL A 151 0.90 -0.72 -15.98
C VAL A 151 2.26 0.00 -15.96
N LEU A 152 2.49 0.88 -14.98
CA LEU A 152 3.77 1.56 -14.79
C LEU A 152 4.92 0.57 -14.54
N ALA A 153 4.69 -0.45 -13.70
CA ALA A 153 5.67 -1.50 -13.44
C ALA A 153 6.03 -2.29 -14.70
N HIS A 154 5.03 -2.63 -15.50
CA HIS A 154 5.22 -3.32 -16.78
C HIS A 154 5.99 -2.45 -17.75
N TYR A 155 5.62 -1.18 -17.91
CA TYR A 155 6.34 -0.23 -18.75
C TYR A 155 7.82 -0.11 -18.37
N ILE A 156 8.12 0.03 -17.08
CA ILE A 156 9.51 0.12 -16.58
C ILE A 156 10.30 -1.16 -16.90
N ARG A 157 9.64 -2.32 -16.86
CA ARG A 157 10.29 -3.61 -17.13
C ARG A 157 10.57 -3.83 -18.61
N VAL A 158 9.61 -3.51 -19.49
CA VAL A 158 9.61 -3.93 -20.89
C VAL A 158 10.04 -2.80 -21.82
N HIS A 159 9.57 -1.58 -21.58
CA HIS A 159 9.72 -0.48 -22.53
C HIS A 159 10.73 0.58 -22.11
N LEU A 160 11.16 0.62 -20.85
CA LEU A 160 12.07 1.65 -20.36
C LEU A 160 13.52 1.34 -20.73
N THR A 161 14.05 2.03 -21.74
CA THR A 161 15.40 1.86 -22.30
C THR A 161 16.49 2.70 -21.61
N TRP A 162 16.14 3.43 -20.55
CA TRP A 162 17.09 4.32 -19.87
C TRP A 162 18.27 3.56 -19.28
N ASN A 163 19.48 4.12 -19.41
CA ASN A 163 20.66 3.57 -18.77
C ASN A 163 20.58 3.72 -17.23
N ARG A 164 21.48 3.04 -16.53
CA ARG A 164 21.51 3.01 -15.06
C ARG A 164 21.62 4.39 -14.42
N SER A 165 22.51 5.25 -14.97
CA SER A 165 22.71 6.61 -14.45
C SER A 165 21.43 7.43 -14.56
N LYS A 166 20.79 7.44 -15.74
CA LYS A 166 19.54 8.17 -15.98
C LYS A 166 18.41 7.66 -15.07
N ARG A 167 18.26 6.34 -14.90
CA ARG A 167 17.26 5.77 -13.97
C ARG A 167 17.51 6.23 -12.53
N PHE A 168 18.77 6.22 -12.08
CA PHE A 168 19.14 6.64 -10.73
C PHE A 168 18.87 8.13 -10.54
N THR A 169 19.35 8.99 -11.45
CA THR A 169 19.17 10.45 -11.34
C THR A 169 17.69 10.83 -11.37
N ILE A 170 16.93 10.33 -12.35
CA ILE A 170 15.48 10.64 -12.44
C ILE A 170 14.74 10.04 -11.25
N GLY A 171 15.10 8.80 -10.84
CA GLY A 171 14.53 8.17 -9.66
C GLY A 171 14.73 8.99 -8.39
N THR A 172 15.94 9.51 -8.18
CA THR A 172 16.25 10.38 -7.03
C THR A 172 15.46 11.69 -7.09
N ILE A 173 15.38 12.33 -8.25
CA ILE A 173 14.61 13.58 -8.41
C ILE A 173 13.13 13.36 -8.08
N LEU A 174 12.50 12.33 -8.66
CA LEU A 174 11.10 12.00 -8.40
C LEU A 174 10.85 11.65 -6.92
N MET A 175 11.75 10.89 -6.32
CA MET A 175 11.67 10.53 -4.90
C MET A 175 11.75 11.76 -4.01
N VAL A 176 12.69 12.68 -4.27
CA VAL A 176 12.86 13.91 -3.48
C VAL A 176 11.65 14.83 -3.65
N ILE A 177 11.18 15.04 -4.88
CA ILE A 177 9.98 15.86 -5.14
C ILE A 177 8.77 15.28 -4.41
N GLY A 178 8.52 13.96 -4.55
CA GLY A 178 7.41 13.30 -3.87
C GLY A 178 7.51 13.37 -2.34
N ALA A 179 8.71 13.21 -1.78
CA ALA A 179 8.95 13.31 -0.33
C ALA A 179 8.72 14.73 0.17
N VAL A 180 9.30 15.74 -0.49
CA VAL A 180 9.13 17.15 -0.12
C VAL A 180 7.67 17.56 -0.21
N TRP A 181 6.97 17.17 -1.27
CA TRP A 181 5.52 17.45 -1.40
C TRP A 181 4.71 16.79 -0.28
N THR A 182 4.99 15.52 0.03
CA THR A 182 4.30 14.82 1.13
C THR A 182 4.52 15.54 2.47
N ILE A 183 5.77 15.89 2.80
CA ILE A 183 6.13 16.60 4.03
C ILE A 183 5.44 17.98 4.06
N TYR A 184 5.50 18.74 2.97
CA TYR A 184 4.87 20.05 2.86
C TYR A 184 3.35 19.98 3.01
N SER A 185 2.69 19.03 2.31
CA SER A 185 1.25 18.82 2.40
C SER A 185 0.83 18.50 3.84
N PHE A 186 1.61 17.67 4.52
CA PHE A 186 1.35 17.34 5.92
C PHE A 186 1.59 18.55 6.84
N TYR A 187 2.69 19.26 6.67
CA TYR A 187 3.04 20.43 7.49
C TYR A 187 1.99 21.54 7.40
N VAL A 188 1.50 21.84 6.20
CA VAL A 188 0.46 22.87 5.99
C VAL A 188 -0.88 22.47 6.60
N GLN A 189 -1.15 21.18 6.73
CA GLN A 189 -2.42 20.66 7.23
C GLN A 189 -2.41 20.38 8.74
N ALA A 190 -1.23 20.08 9.29
CA ALA A 190 -1.06 19.80 10.72
C ALA A 190 -0.89 21.11 11.53
N ILE A 191 -1.90 21.98 11.53
CA ILE A 191 -1.88 23.20 12.33
C ILE A 191 -2.19 22.83 13.79
N PRO A 192 -1.30 23.11 14.75
CA PRO A 192 -1.54 22.83 16.15
C PRO A 192 -2.80 23.55 16.67
N GLY A 193 -3.72 22.80 17.27
CA GLY A 193 -4.93 23.34 17.86
C GLY A 193 -6.17 23.35 16.94
N GLU A 194 -6.02 23.02 15.66
CA GLU A 194 -7.15 22.81 14.76
C GLU A 194 -7.44 21.31 14.57
N LEU A 195 -8.68 20.90 14.83
CA LEU A 195 -9.17 19.57 14.51
C LEU A 195 -9.51 19.54 13.03
N HIS A 196 -8.57 19.11 12.19
CA HIS A 196 -8.86 18.82 10.80
C HIS A 196 -9.53 17.46 10.67
N SER A 197 -10.51 17.35 9.75
CA SER A 197 -11.07 16.06 9.42
C SER A 197 -9.98 15.12 8.85
N THR A 198 -10.00 13.87 9.23
CA THR A 198 -9.05 12.84 8.79
C THR A 198 -8.81 12.85 7.26
N PRO A 199 -9.86 12.95 6.40
CA PRO A 199 -9.65 13.00 4.94
C PRO A 199 -8.82 14.17 4.46
N VAL A 200 -8.86 15.31 5.14
CA VAL A 200 -8.07 16.50 4.77
C VAL A 200 -6.58 16.27 5.05
N ILE A 201 -6.24 15.64 6.17
CA ILE A 201 -4.85 15.33 6.53
C ILE A 201 -4.31 14.19 5.65
N GLU A 202 -5.15 13.21 5.33
CA GLU A 202 -4.75 11.99 4.61
C GLU A 202 -4.36 12.22 3.15
N ILE A 203 -4.76 13.33 2.54
CA ILE A 203 -4.33 13.64 1.16
C ILE A 203 -2.80 13.64 1.00
N GLY A 204 -2.05 14.02 2.05
CA GLY A 204 -0.60 14.05 2.04
C GLY A 204 0.06 12.67 1.88
N TRP A 205 -0.64 11.59 2.24
CA TRP A 205 -0.14 10.21 2.12
C TRP A 205 -1.11 9.23 1.46
N ALA A 206 -2.20 9.72 0.88
CA ALA A 206 -3.10 8.88 0.11
C ALA A 206 -2.34 8.18 -1.03
N PHE A 207 -2.55 6.88 -1.18
CA PHE A 207 -1.67 6.00 -1.98
C PHE A 207 -1.74 6.24 -3.49
N CYS A 208 -2.82 6.87 -3.97
CA CYS A 208 -3.04 7.18 -5.37
C CYS A 208 -3.05 8.70 -5.63
N THR A 209 -2.29 9.47 -4.85
CA THR A 209 -2.02 10.90 -5.10
C THR A 209 -0.69 11.08 -5.78
N ILE A 210 -0.52 12.20 -6.48
CA ILE A 210 0.66 12.47 -7.33
C ILE A 210 1.97 12.44 -6.53
N ASN A 211 2.01 12.97 -5.31
CA ASN A 211 3.18 12.95 -4.46
C ASN A 211 3.59 11.52 -4.09
N CYS A 212 2.63 10.65 -3.74
CA CYS A 212 2.88 9.23 -3.44
C CYS A 212 3.31 8.46 -4.69
N VAL A 213 2.76 8.76 -5.86
CA VAL A 213 3.18 8.15 -7.13
C VAL A 213 4.60 8.55 -7.50
N LEU A 214 4.96 9.83 -7.35
CA LEU A 214 6.33 10.30 -7.59
C LEU A 214 7.33 9.64 -6.64
N LEU A 215 7.03 9.64 -5.34
CA LEU A 215 7.87 9.01 -4.31
C LEU A 215 8.06 7.51 -4.59
N THR A 216 6.98 6.79 -4.88
CA THR A 216 6.98 5.35 -5.15
C THR A 216 7.76 5.03 -6.42
N THR A 217 7.47 5.74 -7.52
CA THR A 217 8.12 5.54 -8.82
C THR A 217 9.59 5.85 -8.72
N GLY A 218 9.96 6.96 -8.07
CA GLY A 218 11.35 7.35 -7.85
C GLY A 218 12.13 6.29 -7.09
N THR A 219 11.60 5.87 -5.94
CA THR A 219 12.19 4.80 -5.13
C THR A 219 12.33 3.50 -5.93
N PHE A 220 11.28 3.10 -6.66
CA PHE A 220 11.30 1.88 -7.45
C PHE A 220 12.35 1.92 -8.56
N LEU A 221 12.46 3.04 -9.29
CA LEU A 221 13.51 3.23 -10.32
C LEU A 221 14.92 3.09 -9.74
N MET A 222 15.19 3.64 -8.55
CA MET A 222 16.46 3.49 -7.87
C MET A 222 16.76 2.02 -7.55
N PHE A 223 15.79 1.26 -7.05
CA PHE A 223 15.94 -0.17 -6.80
C PHE A 223 16.23 -0.97 -8.09
N THR A 224 15.67 -0.59 -9.24
CA THR A 224 15.98 -1.25 -10.52
C THR A 224 17.44 -1.05 -10.97
N CYS A 225 18.17 -0.12 -10.36
CA CYS A 225 19.60 0.10 -10.61
C CYS A 225 20.51 -0.88 -9.89
N ILE A 226 20.01 -1.63 -8.90
CA ILE A 226 20.81 -2.57 -8.12
C ILE A 226 21.05 -3.84 -8.96
N LYS A 227 22.26 -4.01 -9.43
CA LYS A 227 22.70 -5.21 -10.15
C LYS A 227 23.56 -6.06 -9.22
N ARG A 228 22.97 -6.98 -8.51
CA ARG A 228 23.72 -8.00 -7.77
C ARG A 228 23.30 -9.37 -8.29
N PRO A 229 24.27 -10.26 -8.66
CA PRO A 229 23.95 -11.59 -9.17
C PRO A 229 23.26 -12.48 -8.11
N GLN A 230 23.59 -12.23 -6.85
CA GLN A 230 22.96 -12.90 -5.70
C GLN A 230 22.67 -11.88 -4.60
N ALA A 231 21.48 -11.95 -4.03
CA ALA A 231 21.15 -11.16 -2.85
C ALA A 231 21.87 -11.74 -1.61
N PRO A 232 22.31 -10.90 -0.66
CA PRO A 232 22.84 -11.36 0.62
C PRO A 232 21.85 -12.33 1.31
N LYS A 233 22.38 -13.35 2.00
CA LYS A 233 21.52 -14.33 2.72
C LYS A 233 20.49 -13.66 3.63
N LEU A 234 20.90 -12.64 4.38
CA LEU A 234 20.00 -11.87 5.25
C LEU A 234 18.80 -11.30 4.48
N VAL A 235 19.04 -10.64 3.33
CA VAL A 235 17.98 -10.06 2.51
C VAL A 235 17.05 -11.15 1.97
N THR A 236 17.60 -12.28 1.56
CA THR A 236 16.81 -13.40 1.03
C THR A 236 15.93 -14.01 2.13
N GLU A 237 16.47 -14.25 3.32
CA GLU A 237 15.71 -14.80 4.44
C GLU A 237 14.66 -13.80 4.95
N THR A 238 15.01 -12.53 5.12
CA THR A 238 14.04 -11.48 5.48
C THR A 238 12.91 -11.37 4.45
N SER A 239 13.24 -11.47 3.15
CA SER A 239 12.23 -11.44 2.08
C SER A 239 11.28 -12.64 2.14
N LYS A 240 11.77 -13.84 2.48
CA LYS A 240 10.91 -15.03 2.66
C LYS A 240 9.96 -14.87 3.84
N LEU A 241 10.43 -14.24 4.91
CA LEU A 241 9.69 -14.04 6.16
C LEU A 241 8.82 -12.77 6.14
N SER A 242 9.01 -11.86 5.18
CA SER A 242 8.39 -10.54 5.15
C SER A 242 6.87 -10.56 5.24
N TYR A 243 6.23 -11.56 4.65
CA TYR A 243 4.78 -11.71 4.73
C TYR A 243 4.33 -12.10 6.15
N GLY A 244 5.00 -13.05 6.79
CA GLY A 244 4.74 -13.39 8.19
C GLY A 244 5.00 -12.21 9.13
N MET A 245 6.10 -11.48 8.90
CA MET A 245 6.42 -10.27 9.66
C MET A 245 5.31 -9.21 9.52
N TYR A 246 4.78 -9.02 8.31
CA TYR A 246 3.64 -8.12 8.08
C TYR A 246 2.40 -8.58 8.85
N LEU A 247 2.07 -9.86 8.83
CA LEU A 247 0.87 -10.36 9.53
C LEU A 247 0.97 -10.23 11.05
N MET A 248 2.17 -10.38 11.63
CA MET A 248 2.35 -10.44 13.08
C MET A 248 2.91 -9.15 13.71
N HIS A 249 3.23 -8.09 12.94
CA HIS A 249 3.97 -6.95 13.48
C HIS A 249 3.21 -6.19 14.59
N ILE A 250 1.89 -6.19 14.58
CA ILE A 250 1.09 -5.54 15.65
C ILE A 250 1.25 -6.27 16.98
N PHE A 251 1.33 -7.61 16.99
CA PHE A 251 1.65 -8.34 18.23
C PHE A 251 3.02 -7.96 18.78
N TRP A 252 4.02 -7.84 17.89
CA TRP A 252 5.36 -7.39 18.29
C TRP A 252 5.36 -5.96 18.79
N LEU A 253 4.65 -5.06 18.10
CA LEU A 253 4.51 -3.67 18.56
C LEU A 253 3.86 -3.59 19.95
N GLY A 254 2.79 -4.35 20.19
CA GLY A 254 2.15 -4.43 21.51
C GLY A 254 3.13 -4.91 22.58
N LEU A 255 3.87 -5.99 22.33
CA LEU A 255 4.89 -6.50 23.24
C LEU A 255 5.97 -5.45 23.54
N TRP A 256 6.50 -4.78 22.50
CA TRP A 256 7.52 -3.77 22.66
C TRP A 256 7.02 -2.56 23.45
N VAL A 257 5.79 -2.09 23.21
CA VAL A 257 5.18 -1.00 23.98
C VAL A 257 5.13 -1.38 25.45
N THR A 258 4.65 -2.58 25.79
CA THR A 258 4.57 -3.05 27.18
C THR A 258 5.97 -3.10 27.81
N VAL A 259 6.95 -3.70 27.14
CA VAL A 259 8.32 -3.81 27.66
C VAL A 259 8.98 -2.44 27.84
N PHE A 260 8.90 -1.56 26.86
CA PHE A 260 9.63 -0.27 26.92
C PHE A 260 8.89 0.76 27.75
N LYS A 261 7.57 0.81 27.71
CA LYS A 261 6.78 1.76 28.48
C LYS A 261 6.67 1.38 29.96
N ASP A 262 6.36 0.12 30.22
CA ASP A 262 6.02 -0.33 31.57
C ASP A 262 7.26 -0.84 32.33
N THR A 263 8.25 -1.39 31.65
CA THR A 263 9.44 -2.01 32.29
C THR A 263 10.66 -1.09 32.29
N LEU A 264 10.90 -0.33 31.22
CA LEU A 264 12.12 0.48 31.08
C LEU A 264 11.87 1.98 31.25
N ALA A 265 10.63 2.44 31.39
CA ALA A 265 10.25 3.85 31.60
C ALA A 265 10.98 4.82 30.66
N LEU A 266 11.19 4.45 29.39
CA LEU A 266 11.93 5.24 28.42
C LEU A 266 11.18 6.52 28.06
N PRO A 267 11.90 7.63 27.81
CA PRO A 267 11.29 8.91 27.49
C PRO A 267 10.45 8.83 26.20
N THR A 268 9.38 9.61 26.16
CA THR A 268 8.33 9.67 25.14
C THR A 268 8.85 9.71 23.69
N VAL A 269 10.06 10.25 23.47
CA VAL A 269 10.67 10.34 22.13
C VAL A 269 10.96 8.96 21.52
N ALA A 270 11.32 7.96 22.33
CA ALA A 270 11.52 6.59 21.87
C ALA A 270 10.19 5.85 21.65
N ALA A 271 9.12 6.30 22.31
CA ALA A 271 7.78 5.72 22.19
C ALA A 271 6.96 6.29 21.01
N ILE A 272 7.33 7.47 20.47
CA ILE A 272 6.60 8.18 19.41
C ILE A 272 6.34 7.29 18.17
N PRO A 273 7.32 6.55 17.60
CA PRO A 273 7.06 5.72 16.43
C PRO A 273 6.05 4.60 16.69
N VAL A 274 5.98 4.14 17.94
CA VAL A 274 5.11 3.03 18.37
C VAL A 274 3.70 3.55 18.68
N SER A 275 3.60 4.69 19.35
CA SER A 275 2.32 5.34 19.68
C SER A 275 1.56 5.82 18.44
N TYR A 276 2.27 6.27 17.39
CA TYR A 276 1.66 6.76 16.16
C TYR A 276 0.91 5.63 15.40
N THR A 277 1.47 4.44 15.37
CA THR A 277 0.79 3.26 14.80
C THR A 277 -0.40 2.80 15.64
N HIS A 278 -0.36 2.99 16.94
CA HIS A 278 -1.42 2.58 17.86
C HIS A 278 -2.60 3.56 17.87
N LEU A 279 -2.33 4.87 17.85
CA LEU A 279 -3.36 5.92 17.72
C LEU A 279 -4.15 5.78 16.42
N ARG A 280 -3.50 5.41 15.32
CA ARG A 280 -4.17 5.21 14.03
C ARG A 280 -5.10 4.00 14.00
N ALA A 281 -4.83 2.95 14.76
CA ALA A 281 -5.72 1.81 14.91
C ALA A 281 -7.01 2.20 15.66
N HIS A 282 -6.93 3.11 16.63
CA HIS A 282 -8.09 3.60 17.38
C HIS A 282 -8.89 4.68 16.65
N GLU A 283 -8.27 5.49 15.78
CA GLU A 283 -8.99 6.53 15.03
C GLU A 283 -9.88 5.94 13.92
N THR A 284 -9.54 4.78 13.37
CA THR A 284 -10.41 4.07 12.41
C THR A 284 -11.67 3.51 13.04
N ASP A 285 -11.70 3.29 14.34
CA ASP A 285 -12.88 2.78 15.06
C ASP A 285 -13.97 3.84 15.32
N GLN A 286 -13.68 5.14 15.14
CA GLN A 286 -14.67 6.21 15.31
C GLN A 286 -15.53 6.49 14.06
N TYR A 287 -15.27 5.84 12.92
CA TYR A 287 -15.96 6.08 11.65
C TYR A 287 -16.68 4.84 11.08
N LEU A 288 -16.85 3.80 11.87
CA LEU A 288 -17.73 2.65 11.62
C LEU A 288 -18.88 2.65 12.61
#